data_2429e5db071ed55ee753c175dc0ddb9e
#
_entry.id   2429e5db071ed55ee753c175dc0ddb9e
#
_cell.length_a   1.000
_cell.length_b   1.000
_cell.length_c   1.000
_cell.angle_alpha   90.00
_cell.angle_beta   90.00
_cell.angle_gamma   90.00
#
_symmetry.space_group_name_H-M   'P 1'
#
loop_
_entity.id
_entity.type
_entity.pdbx_description
1 polymer ?
#
loop_
_entity_poly.entity_id
_entity_poly.type
_entity_poly.pdbx_seq_one_letter_code
_entity_poly.pdbx_strand_id
1 'polypeptide(L)'
;MALLWAAQGLSYIGDQIFDTTLVVWIASVLAKDQTWAPLAVSGVLIAVAIPTLVIGPLAGVFVDRADKRRMMIATDGVRAALIAFLLVSTGVVGGFRPSIEVQLASIYVVVFLTAAATQFFGPARISLVRDVVPEDARARAQSLSQVNASVSTIIGPPLAVPTLFVLGIQWALVANALSFVISLGLVVLVRPPAQPAHAPPGAAPSFMRELREGFQFAGRNVVVRTLLVSLFIVMLGGGALNALDVFFVINNLGTSANLYGFVGAAMGVGVLVGALLAGGLAGRIGLNRMYWMSLLSFGIFLLIYARLTSFIAALVLLFVVGFPQAAVNVAAAPILMGATPRELLGRVFSLVQPISATASILSTAGAGFLATSVLANLHAQVGPVRIGTYDTIFTVAGLLILAGGVYAWNNLNSAYGK
;
A
#
# COMPACT_ATOMS: atom_id res chain seq x y z
N MET A 1 18.39 -18.95 -0.75
CA MET A 1 18.09 -17.56 -0.33
C MET A 1 18.15 -16.57 -1.48
N ALA A 2 19.23 -16.48 -2.26
CA ALA A 2 19.35 -15.53 -3.38
C ALA A 2 18.22 -15.64 -4.41
N LEU A 3 17.81 -16.86 -4.77
CA LEU A 3 16.70 -17.10 -5.70
C LEU A 3 15.35 -16.54 -5.20
N LEU A 4 15.03 -16.74 -3.92
CA LEU A 4 13.79 -16.21 -3.33
C LEU A 4 13.81 -14.67 -3.28
N TRP A 5 14.96 -14.10 -2.98
CA TRP A 5 15.15 -12.65 -2.94
C TRP A 5 15.04 -12.03 -4.34
N ALA A 6 15.67 -12.62 -5.35
CA ALA A 6 15.61 -12.16 -6.73
C ALA A 6 14.17 -12.30 -7.29
N ALA A 7 13.50 -13.44 -7.04
CA ALA A 7 12.11 -13.66 -7.40
C ALA A 7 11.19 -12.57 -6.84
N GLN A 8 11.35 -12.28 -5.55
CA GLN A 8 10.56 -11.25 -4.87
C GLN A 8 10.82 -9.85 -5.40
N GLY A 9 12.09 -9.47 -5.60
CA GLY A 9 12.45 -8.14 -6.08
C GLY A 9 11.87 -7.87 -7.48
N LEU A 10 11.97 -8.86 -8.36
CA LEU A 10 11.43 -8.75 -9.71
C LEU A 10 9.90 -8.65 -9.72
N SER A 11 9.24 -9.50 -8.90
CA SER A 11 7.78 -9.45 -8.75
C SER A 11 7.31 -8.10 -8.20
N TYR A 12 7.96 -7.56 -7.17
CA TYR A 12 7.59 -6.27 -6.60
C TYR A 12 7.76 -5.10 -7.59
N ILE A 13 8.82 -5.11 -8.41
CA ILE A 13 9.00 -4.10 -9.46
C ILE A 13 7.89 -4.24 -10.52
N GLY A 14 7.56 -5.48 -10.92
CA GLY A 14 6.47 -5.76 -11.85
C GLY A 14 5.12 -5.26 -11.32
N ASP A 15 4.81 -5.53 -10.05
CA ASP A 15 3.60 -5.07 -9.38
C ASP A 15 3.51 -3.53 -9.35
N GLN A 16 4.59 -2.84 -8.98
CA GLN A 16 4.62 -1.38 -8.94
C GLN A 16 4.47 -0.73 -10.32
N ILE A 17 5.06 -1.35 -11.37
CA ILE A 17 4.87 -0.93 -12.75
C ILE A 17 3.41 -1.13 -13.15
N PHE A 18 2.83 -2.28 -12.85
CA PHE A 18 1.44 -2.61 -13.16
C PHE A 18 0.46 -1.66 -12.48
N ASP A 19 0.57 -1.49 -11.15
CA ASP A 19 -0.34 -0.67 -10.36
C ASP A 19 -0.30 0.79 -10.81
N THR A 20 0.90 1.36 -10.98
CA THR A 20 1.06 2.74 -11.44
C THR A 20 0.53 2.91 -12.87
N THR A 21 0.82 1.95 -13.75
CA THR A 21 0.34 1.98 -15.14
C THR A 21 -1.17 1.93 -15.20
N LEU A 22 -1.84 1.07 -14.41
CA LEU A 22 -3.30 0.99 -14.41
C LEU A 22 -3.95 2.31 -13.97
N VAL A 23 -3.46 2.89 -12.89
CA VAL A 23 -3.98 4.18 -12.38
C VAL A 23 -3.84 5.28 -13.43
N VAL A 24 -2.64 5.41 -14.02
CA VAL A 24 -2.38 6.44 -15.04
C VAL A 24 -3.14 6.15 -16.32
N TRP A 25 -3.23 4.90 -16.75
CA TRP A 25 -3.95 4.50 -17.96
C TRP A 25 -5.45 4.78 -17.86
N ILE A 26 -6.07 4.44 -16.73
CA ILE A 26 -7.49 4.75 -16.49
C ILE A 26 -7.69 6.27 -16.47
N ALA A 27 -6.87 7.00 -15.71
CA ALA A 27 -7.05 8.44 -15.52
C ALA A 27 -6.80 9.27 -16.80
N SER A 28 -5.83 8.87 -17.63
CA SER A 28 -5.34 9.71 -18.74
C SER A 28 -5.64 9.16 -20.15
N VAL A 29 -6.08 7.90 -20.26
CA VAL A 29 -6.35 7.25 -21.56
C VAL A 29 -7.75 6.66 -21.60
N LEU A 30 -8.06 5.68 -20.71
CA LEU A 30 -9.31 4.92 -20.79
C LEU A 30 -10.54 5.76 -20.41
N ALA A 31 -10.44 6.53 -19.32
CA ALA A 31 -11.49 7.42 -18.82
C ALA A 31 -11.09 8.90 -18.93
N LYS A 32 -10.25 9.23 -19.95
CA LYS A 32 -9.83 10.59 -20.20
C LYS A 32 -11.05 11.50 -20.40
N ASP A 33 -11.03 12.64 -19.73
CA ASP A 33 -12.10 13.67 -19.79
C ASP A 33 -13.47 13.19 -19.28
N GLN A 34 -13.54 12.02 -18.64
CA GLN A 34 -14.77 11.52 -18.02
C GLN A 34 -14.89 11.97 -16.58
N THR A 35 -16.06 12.48 -16.19
CA THR A 35 -16.32 12.93 -14.82
C THR A 35 -16.23 11.79 -13.79
N TRP A 36 -16.45 10.55 -14.20
CA TRP A 36 -16.39 9.37 -13.36
C TRP A 36 -14.99 8.73 -13.24
N ALA A 37 -13.97 9.28 -13.93
CA ALA A 37 -12.61 8.75 -13.90
C ALA A 37 -12.03 8.60 -12.47
N PRO A 38 -12.22 9.55 -11.52
CA PRO A 38 -11.76 9.38 -10.14
C PRO A 38 -12.42 8.18 -9.44
N LEU A 39 -13.70 7.93 -9.69
CA LEU A 39 -14.42 6.78 -9.15
C LEU A 39 -13.88 5.46 -9.74
N ALA A 40 -13.53 5.44 -11.03
CA ALA A 40 -12.95 4.26 -11.68
C ALA A 40 -11.58 3.91 -11.09
N VAL A 41 -10.71 4.88 -10.86
CA VAL A 41 -9.42 4.66 -10.18
C VAL A 41 -9.64 4.18 -8.74
N SER A 42 -10.56 4.79 -8.02
CA SER A 42 -10.94 4.35 -6.67
C SER A 42 -11.40 2.89 -6.65
N GLY A 43 -12.16 2.46 -7.67
CA GLY A 43 -12.62 1.08 -7.83
C GLY A 43 -11.46 0.07 -7.92
N VAL A 44 -10.36 0.40 -8.61
CA VAL A 44 -9.15 -0.45 -8.67
C VAL A 44 -8.54 -0.63 -7.28
N LEU A 45 -8.36 0.46 -6.54
CA LEU A 45 -7.78 0.41 -5.20
C LEU A 45 -8.66 -0.36 -4.20
N ILE A 46 -9.99 -0.23 -4.32
CA ILE A 46 -10.94 -0.99 -3.54
C ILE A 46 -10.89 -2.49 -3.90
N ALA A 47 -10.73 -2.81 -5.20
CA ALA A 47 -10.58 -4.20 -5.66
C ALA A 47 -9.33 -4.87 -5.08
N VAL A 48 -8.25 -4.12 -4.79
CA VAL A 48 -7.07 -4.61 -4.05
C VAL A 48 -7.35 -4.75 -2.55
N ALA A 49 -8.04 -3.79 -1.96
CA ALA A 49 -8.20 -3.71 -0.51
C ALA A 49 -9.21 -4.74 0.05
N ILE A 50 -10.26 -5.09 -0.71
CA ILE A 50 -11.26 -6.06 -0.26
C ILE A 50 -10.66 -7.45 -0.01
N PRO A 51 -9.87 -8.06 -0.92
CA PRO A 51 -9.20 -9.32 -0.64
C PRO A 51 -8.26 -9.26 0.56
N THR A 52 -7.57 -8.14 0.75
CA THR A 52 -6.70 -7.95 1.92
C THR A 52 -7.48 -7.98 3.22
N LEU A 53 -8.68 -7.38 3.24
CA LEU A 53 -9.54 -7.36 4.42
C LEU A 53 -10.20 -8.72 4.69
N VAL A 54 -10.72 -9.39 3.64
CA VAL A 54 -11.56 -10.58 3.79
C VAL A 54 -10.73 -11.87 3.75
N ILE A 55 -9.81 -11.97 2.80
CA ILE A 55 -9.04 -13.19 2.54
C ILE A 55 -7.75 -13.22 3.38
N GLY A 56 -7.10 -12.06 3.57
CA GLY A 56 -5.82 -11.98 4.28
C GLY A 56 -5.81 -12.70 5.63
N PRO A 57 -6.78 -12.48 6.53
CA PRO A 57 -6.85 -13.16 7.81
C PRO A 57 -7.01 -14.69 7.71
N LEU A 58 -7.66 -15.16 6.65
CA LEU A 58 -7.91 -16.59 6.43
C LEU A 58 -6.73 -17.28 5.74
N ALA A 59 -6.01 -16.56 4.90
CA ALA A 59 -4.93 -17.10 4.08
C ALA A 59 -3.82 -17.73 4.94
N GLY A 60 -3.47 -17.13 6.08
CA GLY A 60 -2.47 -17.67 7.01
C GLY A 60 -2.80 -19.07 7.47
N VAL A 61 -4.05 -19.33 7.86
CA VAL A 61 -4.50 -20.65 8.34
C VAL A 61 -4.40 -21.72 7.24
N PHE A 62 -4.73 -21.34 6.00
CA PHE A 62 -4.60 -22.25 4.85
C PHE A 62 -3.13 -22.54 4.52
N VAL A 63 -2.30 -21.52 4.54
CA VAL A 63 -0.87 -21.63 4.22
C VAL A 63 -0.14 -22.51 5.22
N ASP A 64 -0.48 -22.45 6.51
CA ASP A 64 0.15 -23.27 7.55
C ASP A 64 -0.05 -24.76 7.32
N ARG A 65 -1.15 -25.16 6.68
CA ARG A 65 -1.52 -26.54 6.37
C ARG A 65 -1.06 -27.02 5.00
N ALA A 66 -0.65 -26.11 4.11
CA ALA A 66 -0.29 -26.40 2.74
C ALA A 66 1.23 -26.47 2.54
N ASP A 67 1.65 -27.10 1.43
CA ASP A 67 3.02 -26.99 0.95
C ASP A 67 3.29 -25.54 0.48
N LYS A 68 4.14 -24.82 1.24
CA LYS A 68 4.43 -23.41 1.04
C LYS A 68 5.01 -23.14 -0.36
N ARG A 69 5.89 -24.02 -0.84
CA ARG A 69 6.51 -23.90 -2.16
C ARG A 69 5.48 -24.09 -3.28
N ARG A 70 4.63 -25.13 -3.17
CA ARG A 70 3.54 -25.37 -4.14
C ARG A 70 2.54 -24.22 -4.14
N MET A 71 2.22 -23.66 -2.96
CA MET A 71 1.33 -22.50 -2.83
C MET A 71 1.90 -21.29 -3.57
N MET A 72 3.19 -20.99 -3.40
CA MET A 72 3.84 -19.86 -4.11
C MET A 72 3.83 -20.10 -5.63
N ILE A 73 4.14 -21.31 -6.10
CA ILE A 73 4.11 -21.65 -7.53
C ILE A 73 2.70 -21.50 -8.10
N ALA A 74 1.68 -22.01 -7.40
CA ALA A 74 0.29 -21.93 -7.84
C ALA A 74 -0.20 -20.48 -7.91
N THR A 75 0.11 -19.68 -6.89
CA THR A 75 -0.31 -18.27 -6.84
C THR A 75 0.38 -17.42 -7.91
N ASP A 76 1.68 -17.62 -8.18
CA ASP A 76 2.38 -16.95 -9.27
C ASP A 76 1.83 -17.36 -10.64
N GLY A 77 1.53 -18.64 -10.83
CA GLY A 77 0.91 -19.16 -12.06
C GLY A 77 -0.48 -18.55 -12.30
N VAL A 78 -1.32 -18.48 -11.26
CA VAL A 78 -2.64 -17.83 -11.33
C VAL A 78 -2.50 -16.34 -11.66
N ARG A 79 -1.60 -15.61 -10.99
CA ARG A 79 -1.36 -14.19 -11.25
C ARG A 79 -0.89 -13.95 -12.68
N ALA A 80 0.07 -14.74 -13.17
CA ALA A 80 0.55 -14.65 -14.55
C ALA A 80 -0.58 -14.89 -15.56
N ALA A 81 -1.42 -15.90 -15.34
CA ALA A 81 -2.57 -16.21 -16.20
C ALA A 81 -3.63 -15.10 -16.20
N LEU A 82 -3.91 -14.51 -15.04
CA LEU A 82 -4.85 -13.39 -14.90
C LEU A 82 -4.37 -12.15 -15.64
N ILE A 83 -3.08 -11.79 -15.54
CA ILE A 83 -2.52 -10.66 -16.30
C ILE A 83 -2.50 -10.94 -17.80
N ALA A 84 -2.19 -12.19 -18.21
CA ALA A 84 -2.28 -12.59 -19.61
C ALA A 84 -3.73 -12.52 -20.13
N PHE A 85 -4.71 -12.90 -19.32
CA PHE A 85 -6.14 -12.72 -19.63
C PHE A 85 -6.49 -11.23 -19.80
N LEU A 86 -5.95 -10.35 -18.94
CA LEU A 86 -6.18 -8.91 -19.02
C LEU A 86 -5.65 -8.32 -20.34
N LEU A 87 -4.51 -8.79 -20.84
CA LEU A 87 -3.95 -8.41 -22.14
C LEU A 87 -4.93 -8.66 -23.29
N VAL A 88 -5.66 -9.76 -23.24
CA VAL A 88 -6.65 -10.13 -24.28
C VAL A 88 -7.97 -9.41 -24.05
N SER A 89 -8.49 -9.41 -22.82
CA SER A 89 -9.82 -8.88 -22.50
C SER A 89 -9.94 -7.35 -22.63
N THR A 90 -8.82 -6.63 -22.53
CA THR A 90 -8.78 -5.17 -22.77
C THR A 90 -8.64 -4.80 -24.24
N GLY A 91 -8.49 -5.79 -25.13
CA GLY A 91 -8.35 -5.57 -26.57
C GLY A 91 -7.03 -4.93 -26.99
N VAL A 92 -6.08 -4.86 -26.06
CA VAL A 92 -4.73 -4.31 -26.33
C VAL A 92 -3.94 -5.19 -27.28
N VAL A 93 -4.24 -6.50 -27.30
CA VAL A 93 -3.70 -7.48 -28.23
C VAL A 93 -4.86 -8.16 -28.97
N GLY A 94 -4.73 -8.31 -30.28
CA GLY A 94 -5.69 -9.07 -31.07
C GLY A 94 -6.71 -8.25 -31.88
N GLY A 95 -6.64 -6.91 -31.87
CA GLY A 95 -7.50 -6.05 -32.69
C GLY A 95 -8.98 -5.97 -32.30
N PHE A 96 -9.37 -6.70 -31.25
CA PHE A 96 -10.69 -6.61 -30.61
C PHE A 96 -10.75 -5.29 -29.79
N ARG A 97 -11.86 -4.55 -29.91
CA ARG A 97 -12.07 -3.30 -29.17
C ARG A 97 -13.29 -3.43 -28.27
N PRO A 98 -13.14 -3.94 -27.06
CA PRO A 98 -14.24 -4.03 -26.11
C PRO A 98 -14.71 -2.65 -25.66
N SER A 99 -15.97 -2.55 -25.20
CA SER A 99 -16.46 -1.30 -24.61
C SER A 99 -15.68 -0.96 -23.34
N ILE A 100 -15.71 0.31 -22.93
CA ILE A 100 -15.01 0.78 -21.72
C ILE A 100 -15.47 0.02 -20.48
N GLU A 101 -16.76 -0.30 -20.40
CA GLU A 101 -17.35 -1.04 -19.29
C GLU A 101 -16.77 -2.45 -19.20
N VAL A 102 -16.60 -3.14 -20.33
CA VAL A 102 -15.98 -4.49 -20.37
C VAL A 102 -14.51 -4.43 -19.97
N GLN A 103 -13.78 -3.40 -20.43
CA GLN A 103 -12.39 -3.20 -20.03
C GLN A 103 -12.28 -2.95 -18.52
N LEU A 104 -13.07 -2.05 -17.95
CA LEU A 104 -13.10 -1.75 -16.50
C LEU A 104 -13.52 -2.97 -15.69
N ALA A 105 -14.55 -3.69 -16.10
CA ALA A 105 -14.98 -4.92 -15.41
C ALA A 105 -13.85 -5.97 -15.40
N SER A 106 -13.17 -6.15 -16.54
CA SER A 106 -12.01 -7.05 -16.65
C SER A 106 -10.88 -6.63 -15.71
N ILE A 107 -10.57 -5.33 -15.65
CA ILE A 107 -9.55 -4.78 -14.76
C ILE A 107 -9.92 -5.07 -13.30
N TYR A 108 -11.15 -4.74 -12.87
CA TYR A 108 -11.56 -4.95 -11.48
C TYR A 108 -11.53 -6.41 -11.08
N VAL A 109 -12.01 -7.32 -11.93
CA VAL A 109 -12.01 -8.76 -11.67
C VAL A 109 -10.58 -9.30 -11.58
N VAL A 110 -9.72 -8.93 -12.53
CA VAL A 110 -8.32 -9.39 -12.55
C VAL A 110 -7.54 -8.84 -11.36
N VAL A 111 -7.67 -7.56 -11.05
CA VAL A 111 -7.01 -6.93 -9.90
C VAL A 111 -7.48 -7.57 -8.60
N PHE A 112 -8.79 -7.78 -8.43
CA PHE A 112 -9.35 -8.47 -7.26
C PHE A 112 -8.78 -9.88 -7.09
N LEU A 113 -8.79 -10.69 -8.15
CA LEU A 113 -8.31 -12.07 -8.10
C LEU A 113 -6.79 -12.15 -7.90
N THR A 114 -6.03 -11.23 -8.52
CA THR A 114 -4.57 -11.12 -8.32
C THR A 114 -4.26 -10.74 -6.87
N ALA A 115 -4.97 -9.76 -6.32
CA ALA A 115 -4.83 -9.36 -4.93
C ALA A 115 -5.23 -10.52 -3.98
N ALA A 116 -6.28 -11.28 -4.29
CA ALA A 116 -6.68 -12.46 -3.53
C ALA A 116 -5.58 -13.54 -3.53
N ALA A 117 -4.98 -13.84 -4.68
CA ALA A 117 -3.85 -14.76 -4.78
C ALA A 117 -2.64 -14.29 -3.96
N THR A 118 -2.37 -12.98 -3.96
CA THR A 118 -1.28 -12.36 -3.20
C THR A 118 -1.42 -12.59 -1.69
N GLN A 119 -2.65 -12.66 -1.15
CA GLN A 119 -2.87 -12.95 0.28
C GLN A 119 -2.33 -14.32 0.71
N PHE A 120 -2.26 -15.29 -0.19
CA PHE A 120 -1.67 -16.59 0.09
C PHE A 120 -0.16 -16.61 -0.15
N PHE A 121 0.32 -15.85 -1.12
CA PHE A 121 1.76 -15.79 -1.46
C PHE A 121 2.59 -15.22 -0.31
N GLY A 122 2.16 -14.13 0.32
CA GLY A 122 2.90 -13.44 1.39
C GLY A 122 3.25 -14.36 2.57
N PRO A 123 2.26 -14.96 3.26
CA PRO A 123 2.51 -15.89 4.36
C PRO A 123 3.31 -17.12 3.95
N ALA A 124 3.02 -17.70 2.75
CA ALA A 124 3.76 -18.85 2.24
C ALA A 124 5.25 -18.54 2.07
N ARG A 125 5.58 -17.37 1.54
CA ARG A 125 6.95 -16.89 1.38
C ARG A 125 7.66 -16.71 2.72
N ILE A 126 7.01 -16.04 3.70
CA ILE A 126 7.59 -15.83 5.04
C ILE A 126 7.89 -17.16 5.68
N SER A 127 6.97 -18.13 5.62
CA SER A 127 7.16 -19.48 6.14
C SER A 127 8.27 -20.23 5.41
N LEU A 128 8.31 -20.16 4.06
CA LEU A 128 9.37 -20.82 3.28
C LEU A 128 10.77 -20.23 3.58
N VAL A 129 10.87 -18.91 3.75
CA VAL A 129 12.13 -18.24 4.16
C VAL A 129 12.58 -18.76 5.52
N ARG A 130 11.65 -18.93 6.48
CA ARG A 130 11.94 -19.46 7.80
C ARG A 130 12.47 -20.91 7.74
N ASP A 131 11.97 -21.71 6.79
CA ASP A 131 12.35 -23.12 6.61
C ASP A 131 13.72 -23.27 5.91
N VAL A 132 14.08 -22.33 5.00
CA VAL A 132 15.28 -22.41 4.15
C VAL A 132 16.45 -21.61 4.70
N VAL A 133 16.19 -20.58 5.53
CA VAL A 133 17.21 -19.65 6.03
C VAL A 133 17.57 -20.00 7.48
N PRO A 134 18.87 -20.21 7.79
CA PRO A 134 19.35 -20.39 9.15
C PRO A 134 18.92 -19.24 10.08
N GLU A 135 18.78 -19.52 11.36
CA GLU A 135 18.20 -18.57 12.32
C GLU A 135 19.00 -17.28 12.44
N ASP A 136 20.31 -17.37 12.44
CA ASP A 136 21.26 -16.25 12.46
C ASP A 136 21.18 -15.35 11.23
N ALA A 137 20.74 -15.88 10.08
CA ALA A 137 20.60 -15.15 8.83
C ALA A 137 19.19 -14.59 8.57
N ARG A 138 18.17 -14.92 9.39
CA ARG A 138 16.76 -14.51 9.19
C ARG A 138 16.58 -12.99 9.25
N ALA A 139 17.27 -12.32 10.17
CA ALA A 139 17.22 -10.86 10.26
C ALA A 139 17.73 -10.19 8.97
N ARG A 140 18.83 -10.71 8.40
CA ARG A 140 19.39 -10.23 7.13
C ARG A 140 18.45 -10.53 5.96
N ALA A 141 17.78 -11.69 5.96
CA ALA A 141 16.78 -12.04 4.94
C ALA A 141 15.60 -11.07 4.95
N GLN A 142 15.11 -10.70 6.15
CA GLN A 142 14.02 -9.73 6.31
C GLN A 142 14.44 -8.31 5.88
N SER A 143 15.66 -7.89 6.23
CA SER A 143 16.20 -6.60 5.77
C SER A 143 16.31 -6.54 4.24
N LEU A 144 16.77 -7.59 3.59
CA LEU A 144 16.82 -7.67 2.12
C LEU A 144 15.40 -7.61 1.49
N SER A 145 14.41 -8.25 2.12
CA SER A 145 13.02 -8.16 1.65
C SER A 145 12.48 -6.72 1.75
N GLN A 146 12.84 -6.00 2.81
CA GLN A 146 12.46 -4.58 2.96
C GLN A 146 13.16 -3.70 1.93
N VAL A 147 14.44 -3.96 1.63
CA VAL A 147 15.18 -3.27 0.56
C VAL A 147 14.49 -3.48 -0.79
N ASN A 148 14.08 -4.72 -1.12
CA ASN A 148 13.34 -5.00 -2.35
C ASN A 148 12.07 -4.16 -2.45
N ALA A 149 11.25 -4.13 -1.40
CA ALA A 149 10.03 -3.34 -1.37
C ALA A 149 10.30 -1.83 -1.58
N SER A 150 11.30 -1.29 -0.88
CA SER A 150 11.69 0.12 -1.01
C SER A 150 12.21 0.46 -2.41
N VAL A 151 13.10 -0.37 -2.95
CA VAL A 151 13.66 -0.19 -4.30
C VAL A 151 12.56 -0.26 -5.36
N SER A 152 11.61 -1.19 -5.22
CA SER A 152 10.50 -1.34 -6.16
C SER A 152 9.58 -0.10 -6.15
N THR A 153 9.31 0.45 -4.97
CA THR A 153 8.50 1.68 -4.84
C THR A 153 9.20 2.90 -5.45
N ILE A 154 10.54 2.97 -5.39
CA ILE A 154 11.31 4.08 -5.96
C ILE A 154 11.44 3.96 -7.48
N ILE A 155 11.69 2.75 -7.99
CA ILE A 155 12.04 2.51 -9.40
C ILE A 155 10.79 2.20 -10.23
N GLY A 156 9.80 1.50 -9.67
CA GLY A 156 8.61 1.04 -10.40
C GLY A 156 7.80 2.16 -11.05
N PRO A 157 7.33 3.17 -10.29
CA PRO A 157 6.52 4.24 -10.86
C PRO A 157 7.20 5.05 -11.97
N PRO A 158 8.50 5.46 -11.87
CA PRO A 158 9.20 6.11 -12.97
C PRO A 158 9.35 5.25 -14.22
N LEU A 159 9.44 3.93 -14.10
CA LEU A 159 9.47 3.01 -15.24
C LEU A 159 8.08 2.77 -15.84
N ALA A 160 7.04 2.78 -15.02
CA ALA A 160 5.66 2.51 -15.42
C ALA A 160 5.17 3.51 -16.48
N VAL A 161 5.40 4.79 -16.23
CA VAL A 161 4.81 5.86 -17.03
C VAL A 161 5.44 5.96 -18.44
N PRO A 162 6.78 5.96 -18.63
CA PRO A 162 7.37 5.88 -19.97
C PRO A 162 6.96 4.59 -20.69
N THR A 163 6.88 3.46 -20.00
CA THR A 163 6.42 2.20 -20.59
C THR A 163 5.01 2.36 -21.16
N LEU A 164 4.09 3.01 -20.42
CA LEU A 164 2.73 3.26 -20.89
C LEU A 164 2.69 4.14 -22.14
N PHE A 165 3.37 5.29 -22.12
CA PHE A 165 3.19 6.30 -23.18
C PHE A 165 4.08 6.08 -24.42
N VAL A 166 5.22 5.40 -24.26
CA VAL A 166 6.15 5.12 -25.37
C VAL A 166 5.90 3.75 -25.99
N LEU A 167 5.72 2.73 -25.15
CA LEU A 167 5.58 1.35 -25.62
C LEU A 167 4.11 0.87 -25.63
N GLY A 168 3.26 1.50 -24.84
CA GLY A 168 1.85 1.12 -24.65
C GLY A 168 1.65 0.22 -23.44
N ILE A 169 0.40 0.16 -22.96
CA ILE A 169 0.02 -0.59 -21.76
C ILE A 169 0.37 -2.09 -21.85
N GLN A 170 0.35 -2.66 -23.06
CA GLN A 170 0.67 -4.07 -23.27
C GLN A 170 2.02 -4.45 -22.68
N TRP A 171 3.02 -3.59 -22.77
CA TRP A 171 4.35 -3.89 -22.27
C TRP A 171 4.43 -3.85 -20.74
N ALA A 172 3.66 -2.99 -20.09
CA ALA A 172 3.55 -3.01 -18.64
C ALA A 172 2.87 -4.30 -18.14
N LEU A 173 1.80 -4.73 -18.82
CA LEU A 173 1.12 -6.00 -18.53
C LEU A 173 2.04 -7.21 -18.80
N VAL A 174 2.74 -7.23 -19.92
CA VAL A 174 3.72 -8.29 -20.26
C VAL A 174 4.85 -8.32 -19.24
N ALA A 175 5.41 -7.18 -18.86
CA ALA A 175 6.47 -7.11 -17.85
C ALA A 175 6.01 -7.69 -16.52
N ASN A 176 4.79 -7.37 -16.07
CA ASN A 176 4.24 -7.93 -14.83
C ASN A 176 3.96 -9.44 -14.95
N ALA A 177 3.34 -9.89 -16.04
CA ALA A 177 3.12 -11.33 -16.27
C ALA A 177 4.45 -12.10 -16.28
N LEU A 178 5.47 -11.58 -16.97
CA LEU A 178 6.80 -12.17 -17.01
C LEU A 178 7.46 -12.18 -15.62
N SER A 179 7.28 -11.14 -14.81
CA SER A 179 7.82 -11.11 -13.45
C SER A 179 7.29 -12.27 -12.61
N PHE A 180 6.00 -12.60 -12.72
CA PHE A 180 5.40 -13.76 -12.06
C PHE A 180 5.90 -15.10 -12.63
N VAL A 181 6.07 -15.23 -13.95
CA VAL A 181 6.62 -16.44 -14.58
C VAL A 181 8.07 -16.66 -14.13
N ILE A 182 8.89 -15.62 -14.09
CA ILE A 182 10.27 -15.71 -13.61
C ILE A 182 10.30 -16.04 -12.12
N SER A 183 9.45 -15.39 -11.29
CA SER A 183 9.30 -15.69 -9.87
C SER A 183 8.96 -17.15 -9.66
N LEU A 184 7.95 -17.67 -10.36
CA LEU A 184 7.56 -19.07 -10.36
C LEU A 184 8.74 -19.98 -10.72
N GLY A 185 9.47 -19.69 -11.80
CA GLY A 185 10.64 -20.45 -12.22
C GLY A 185 11.74 -20.49 -11.14
N LEU A 186 12.02 -19.35 -10.52
CA LEU A 186 13.00 -19.26 -9.44
C LEU A 186 12.54 -20.01 -8.18
N VAL A 187 11.25 -19.96 -7.84
CA VAL A 187 10.68 -20.71 -6.70
C VAL A 187 10.72 -22.23 -6.97
N VAL A 188 10.53 -22.67 -8.22
CA VAL A 188 10.70 -24.09 -8.62
C VAL A 188 12.11 -24.59 -8.39
N LEU A 189 13.12 -23.74 -8.49
CA LEU A 189 14.53 -24.12 -8.22
C LEU A 189 14.86 -24.19 -6.72
N VAL A 190 14.02 -23.62 -5.85
CA VAL A 190 14.22 -23.70 -4.40
C VAL A 190 13.92 -25.12 -3.92
N ARG A 191 14.86 -25.71 -3.20
CA ARG A 191 14.71 -27.04 -2.57
C ARG A 191 14.59 -26.84 -1.06
N PRO A 192 13.38 -26.81 -0.49
CA PRO A 192 13.22 -26.78 0.96
C PRO A 192 13.71 -28.11 1.55
N PRO A 193 14.28 -28.11 2.76
CA PRO A 193 14.58 -29.35 3.48
C PRO A 193 13.28 -30.15 3.69
N ALA A 194 13.41 -31.48 3.77
CA ALA A 194 12.27 -32.33 4.06
C ALA A 194 11.64 -31.91 5.39
N GLN A 195 10.38 -31.46 5.37
CA GLN A 195 9.67 -31.13 6.60
C GLN A 195 9.23 -32.38 7.30
N PRO A 196 9.46 -32.52 8.61
CA PRO A 196 8.80 -33.59 9.38
C PRO A 196 7.29 -33.41 9.22
N ALA A 197 6.57 -34.53 9.15
CA ALA A 197 5.12 -34.56 9.07
C ALA A 197 4.53 -33.62 10.13
N HIS A 198 3.69 -32.68 9.71
CA HIS A 198 3.09 -31.73 10.62
C HIS A 198 2.35 -32.46 11.73
N ALA A 199 2.64 -32.10 12.98
CA ALA A 199 1.82 -32.54 14.10
C ALA A 199 0.37 -32.16 13.82
N PRO A 200 -0.61 -33.01 14.15
CA PRO A 200 -2.02 -32.68 13.98
C PRO A 200 -2.30 -31.34 14.66
N PRO A 201 -2.98 -30.41 13.99
CA PRO A 201 -3.25 -29.12 14.57
C PRO A 201 -4.08 -29.31 15.85
N GLY A 202 -3.50 -28.95 17.00
CA GLY A 202 -4.32 -28.67 18.18
C GLY A 202 -5.39 -27.68 17.77
N ALA A 203 -6.58 -27.74 18.39
CA ALA A 203 -7.70 -26.87 18.08
C ALA A 203 -7.21 -25.41 18.05
N ALA A 204 -6.99 -24.89 16.84
CA ALA A 204 -6.57 -23.50 16.68
C ALA A 204 -7.67 -22.61 17.30
N PRO A 205 -7.33 -21.66 18.19
CA PRO A 205 -8.30 -20.71 18.70
C PRO A 205 -9.04 -20.06 17.52
N SER A 206 -10.34 -19.89 17.65
CA SER A 206 -11.14 -19.25 16.60
C SER A 206 -10.57 -17.85 16.33
N PHE A 207 -10.21 -17.55 15.06
CA PHE A 207 -9.75 -16.21 14.63
C PHE A 207 -10.63 -15.08 15.19
N MET A 208 -11.95 -15.30 15.21
CA MET A 208 -12.91 -14.31 15.74
C MET A 208 -12.73 -14.08 17.23
N ARG A 209 -12.35 -15.12 17.99
CA ARG A 209 -12.06 -15.01 19.41
C ARG A 209 -10.77 -14.22 19.65
N GLU A 210 -9.72 -14.50 18.90
CA GLU A 210 -8.45 -13.76 18.99
C GLU A 210 -8.62 -12.30 18.60
N LEU A 211 -9.36 -12.02 17.55
CA LEU A 211 -9.70 -10.67 17.10
C LEU A 211 -10.47 -9.92 18.21
N ARG A 212 -11.47 -10.56 18.82
CA ARG A 212 -12.25 -9.97 19.92
C ARG A 212 -11.38 -9.66 21.15
N GLU A 213 -10.50 -10.58 21.52
CA GLU A 213 -9.57 -10.38 22.66
C GLU A 213 -8.58 -9.24 22.36
N GLY A 214 -8.08 -9.15 21.12
CA GLY A 214 -7.26 -8.02 20.65
C GLY A 214 -7.99 -6.69 20.77
N PHE A 215 -9.26 -6.59 20.29
CA PHE A 215 -10.08 -5.38 20.39
C PHE A 215 -10.37 -5.01 21.86
N GLN A 216 -10.68 -5.98 22.70
CA GLN A 216 -10.94 -5.73 24.13
C GLN A 216 -9.70 -5.17 24.84
N PHE A 217 -8.52 -5.73 24.55
CA PHE A 217 -7.26 -5.21 25.10
C PHE A 217 -6.97 -3.81 24.55
N ALA A 218 -7.09 -3.61 23.24
CA ALA A 218 -6.87 -2.30 22.61
C ALA A 218 -7.79 -1.21 23.21
N GLY A 219 -9.06 -1.53 23.47
CA GLY A 219 -10.01 -0.61 24.11
C GLY A 219 -9.60 -0.19 25.53
N ARG A 220 -8.92 -1.06 26.28
CA ARG A 220 -8.51 -0.81 27.66
C ARG A 220 -7.12 -0.16 27.78
N ASN A 221 -6.21 -0.44 26.83
CA ASN A 221 -4.86 0.11 26.86
C ASN A 221 -4.80 1.42 26.06
N VAL A 222 -4.53 2.53 26.74
CA VAL A 222 -4.52 3.88 26.14
C VAL A 222 -3.51 3.98 25.00
N VAL A 223 -2.30 3.42 25.14
CA VAL A 223 -1.24 3.50 24.14
C VAL A 223 -1.63 2.73 22.88
N VAL A 224 -2.08 1.46 23.04
CA VAL A 224 -2.51 0.62 21.91
C VAL A 224 -3.71 1.23 21.18
N ARG A 225 -4.70 1.71 21.94
CA ARG A 225 -5.86 2.41 21.39
C ARG A 225 -5.43 3.64 20.60
N THR A 226 -4.52 4.44 21.14
CA THR A 226 -4.02 5.65 20.46
C THR A 226 -3.35 5.31 19.14
N LEU A 227 -2.50 4.30 19.10
CA LEU A 227 -1.85 3.87 17.86
C LEU A 227 -2.86 3.38 16.81
N LEU A 228 -3.82 2.53 17.19
CA LEU A 228 -4.81 1.99 16.25
C LEU A 228 -5.79 3.06 15.75
N VAL A 229 -6.23 3.97 16.61
CA VAL A 229 -7.12 5.08 16.22
C VAL A 229 -6.37 6.08 15.33
N SER A 230 -5.14 6.46 15.68
CA SER A 230 -4.36 7.35 14.83
C SER A 230 -4.02 6.71 13.48
N LEU A 231 -3.72 5.41 13.44
CA LEU A 231 -3.55 4.65 12.21
C LEU A 231 -4.82 4.72 11.34
N PHE A 232 -5.99 4.47 11.92
CA PHE A 232 -7.27 4.56 11.20
C PHE A 232 -7.47 5.95 10.60
N ILE A 233 -7.26 7.01 11.38
CA ILE A 233 -7.42 8.40 10.93
C ILE A 233 -6.41 8.75 9.82
N VAL A 234 -5.16 8.34 9.95
CA VAL A 234 -4.12 8.57 8.93
C VAL A 234 -4.44 7.83 7.64
N MET A 235 -4.94 6.60 7.73
CA MET A 235 -5.35 5.84 6.53
C MET A 235 -6.59 6.44 5.86
N LEU A 236 -7.50 7.06 6.63
CA LEU A 236 -8.58 7.88 6.06
C LEU A 236 -8.09 9.10 5.28
N GLY A 237 -7.00 9.73 5.71
CA GLY A 237 -6.36 10.79 4.92
C GLY A 237 -5.60 10.25 3.71
N GLY A 238 -4.77 9.22 3.93
CA GLY A 238 -3.89 8.66 2.91
C GLY A 238 -4.58 7.98 1.73
N GLY A 239 -5.74 7.36 1.95
CA GLY A 239 -6.50 6.71 0.88
C GLY A 239 -7.00 7.69 -0.18
N ALA A 240 -7.33 8.92 0.20
CA ALA A 240 -7.72 9.98 -0.72
C ALA A 240 -6.56 10.38 -1.64
N LEU A 241 -5.32 10.47 -1.11
CA LEU A 241 -4.14 10.73 -1.93
C LEU A 241 -3.93 9.60 -2.95
N ASN A 242 -3.90 8.36 -2.50
CA ASN A 242 -3.68 7.22 -3.39
C ASN A 242 -4.68 7.17 -4.56
N ALA A 243 -5.93 7.59 -4.34
CA ALA A 243 -6.97 7.56 -5.36
C ALA A 243 -6.92 8.76 -6.32
N LEU A 244 -6.60 9.93 -5.81
CA LEU A 244 -6.83 11.19 -6.53
C LEU A 244 -5.56 11.94 -6.92
N ASP A 245 -4.39 11.50 -6.47
CA ASP A 245 -3.13 12.22 -6.67
C ASP A 245 -2.77 12.38 -8.16
N VAL A 246 -3.05 11.37 -8.98
CA VAL A 246 -2.86 11.46 -10.44
C VAL A 246 -3.70 12.60 -11.05
N PHE A 247 -4.92 12.79 -10.57
CA PHE A 247 -5.79 13.86 -11.05
C PHE A 247 -5.34 15.23 -10.53
N PHE A 248 -4.85 15.29 -9.28
CA PHE A 248 -4.26 16.52 -8.73
C PHE A 248 -3.03 16.95 -9.52
N VAL A 249 -2.15 16.03 -9.88
CA VAL A 249 -0.96 16.29 -10.69
C VAL A 249 -1.34 16.82 -12.07
N ILE A 250 -2.35 16.24 -12.71
CA ILE A 250 -2.79 16.68 -14.05
C ILE A 250 -3.52 18.02 -13.97
N ASN A 251 -4.48 18.18 -13.07
CA ASN A 251 -5.42 19.30 -13.08
C ASN A 251 -4.92 20.50 -12.25
N ASN A 252 -4.31 20.27 -11.08
CA ASN A 252 -3.88 21.35 -10.18
C ASN A 252 -2.44 21.78 -10.44
N LEU A 253 -1.52 20.82 -10.70
CA LEU A 253 -0.13 21.14 -11.02
C LEU A 253 0.08 21.42 -12.52
N GLY A 254 -0.94 21.23 -13.36
CA GLY A 254 -0.89 21.47 -14.80
C GLY A 254 0.17 20.65 -15.53
N THR A 255 0.48 19.47 -15.00
CA THR A 255 1.57 18.63 -15.49
C THR A 255 1.02 17.45 -16.27
N SER A 256 1.75 17.06 -17.29
CA SER A 256 1.38 15.91 -18.13
C SER A 256 1.50 14.60 -17.33
N ALA A 257 0.55 13.67 -17.57
CA ALA A 257 0.47 12.39 -16.87
C ALA A 257 1.76 11.53 -16.98
N ASN A 258 2.57 11.75 -18.03
CA ASN A 258 3.86 11.06 -18.21
C ASN A 258 4.92 11.40 -17.16
N LEU A 259 4.74 12.44 -16.36
CA LEU A 259 5.63 12.77 -15.25
C LEU A 259 5.14 12.25 -13.89
N TYR A 260 3.93 11.66 -13.83
CA TYR A 260 3.34 11.16 -12.58
C TYR A 260 4.23 10.14 -11.85
N GLY A 261 4.97 9.31 -12.59
CA GLY A 261 5.89 8.34 -11.98
C GLY A 261 6.93 8.93 -11.02
N PHE A 262 7.34 10.19 -11.25
CA PHE A 262 8.29 10.88 -10.37
C PHE A 262 7.70 11.24 -9.00
N VAL A 263 6.39 11.34 -8.87
CA VAL A 263 5.68 11.60 -7.61
C VAL A 263 5.95 10.47 -6.61
N GLY A 264 5.67 9.23 -7.02
CA GLY A 264 5.96 8.05 -6.20
C GLY A 264 7.45 7.88 -5.89
N ALA A 265 8.32 8.15 -6.88
CA ALA A 265 9.78 8.08 -6.69
C ALA A 265 10.27 9.11 -5.66
N ALA A 266 9.85 10.37 -5.76
CA ALA A 266 10.25 11.43 -4.84
C ALA A 266 9.90 11.05 -3.39
N MET A 267 8.66 10.58 -3.17
CA MET A 267 8.20 10.12 -1.87
C MET A 267 8.97 8.88 -1.40
N GLY A 268 9.18 7.90 -2.29
CA GLY A 268 9.93 6.68 -1.98
C GLY A 268 11.38 6.96 -1.54
N VAL A 269 12.09 7.85 -2.25
CA VAL A 269 13.44 8.29 -1.86
C VAL A 269 13.41 8.99 -0.51
N GLY A 270 12.41 9.86 -0.28
CA GLY A 270 12.20 10.52 1.00
C GLY A 270 11.99 9.54 2.16
N VAL A 271 11.16 8.51 1.96
CA VAL A 271 10.94 7.42 2.95
C VAL A 271 12.24 6.66 3.22
N LEU A 272 13.01 6.32 2.20
CA LEU A 272 14.29 5.63 2.36
C LEU A 272 15.29 6.43 3.19
N VAL A 273 15.51 7.71 2.82
CA VAL A 273 16.41 8.61 3.56
C VAL A 273 15.87 8.86 4.97
N GLY A 274 14.57 9.08 5.11
CA GLY A 274 13.91 9.26 6.39
C GLY A 274 14.07 8.06 7.33
N ALA A 275 13.99 6.84 6.81
CA ALA A 275 14.17 5.61 7.59
C ALA A 275 15.61 5.48 8.14
N LEU A 276 16.62 5.87 7.34
CA LEU A 276 18.03 5.88 7.78
C LEU A 276 18.25 6.88 8.93
N LEU A 277 17.55 8.01 8.91
CA LEU A 277 17.68 9.06 9.92
C LEU A 277 16.81 8.80 11.17
N ALA A 278 15.69 8.08 11.00
CA ALA A 278 14.70 7.87 12.04
C ALA A 278 15.27 7.14 13.28
N GLY A 279 16.19 6.17 13.09
CA GLY A 279 16.84 5.47 14.20
C GLY A 279 17.63 6.40 15.13
N GLY A 280 18.42 7.33 14.56
CA GLY A 280 19.16 8.34 15.30
C GLY A 280 18.22 9.36 15.98
N LEU A 281 17.14 9.73 15.31
CA LEU A 281 16.14 10.65 15.85
C LEU A 281 15.39 10.02 17.03
N ALA A 282 14.98 8.74 16.90
CA ALA A 282 14.32 8.00 17.96
C ALA A 282 15.16 7.94 19.25
N GLY A 283 16.48 7.78 19.13
CA GLY A 283 17.40 7.79 20.26
C GLY A 283 17.50 9.15 20.96
N ARG A 284 17.27 10.25 20.24
CA ARG A 284 17.37 11.63 20.82
C ARG A 284 16.08 12.12 21.44
N ILE A 285 14.94 11.93 20.77
CA ILE A 285 13.65 12.51 21.21
C ILE A 285 12.68 11.47 21.76
N GLY A 286 13.00 10.18 21.64
CA GLY A 286 12.15 9.05 22.03
C GLY A 286 11.07 8.72 20.99
N LEU A 287 10.66 7.44 20.96
CA LEU A 287 9.73 6.90 19.96
C LEU A 287 8.37 7.58 19.99
N ASN A 288 7.82 7.85 21.19
CA ASN A 288 6.49 8.43 21.34
C ASN A 288 6.43 9.85 20.77
N ARG A 289 7.44 10.68 21.08
CA ARG A 289 7.53 12.04 20.52
C ARG A 289 7.75 12.00 19.03
N MET A 290 8.63 11.14 18.55
CA MET A 290 8.87 10.96 17.13
C MET A 290 7.55 10.60 16.40
N TYR A 291 6.74 9.69 16.95
CA TYR A 291 5.49 9.26 16.35
C TYR A 291 4.50 10.41 16.14
N TRP A 292 4.09 11.10 17.21
CA TRP A 292 3.08 12.15 17.09
C TRP A 292 3.59 13.40 16.36
N MET A 293 4.87 13.78 16.51
CA MET A 293 5.48 14.87 15.75
C MET A 293 5.46 14.57 14.26
N SER A 294 5.74 13.35 13.88
CA SER A 294 5.71 12.93 12.48
C SER A 294 4.30 12.95 11.90
N LEU A 295 3.28 12.56 12.66
CA LEU A 295 1.88 12.69 12.21
C LEU A 295 1.47 14.15 12.00
N LEU A 296 1.84 15.04 12.94
CA LEU A 296 1.57 16.48 12.80
C LEU A 296 2.28 17.05 11.57
N SER A 297 3.57 16.74 11.40
CA SER A 297 4.35 17.19 10.24
C SER A 297 3.74 16.68 8.93
N PHE A 298 3.33 15.42 8.88
CA PHE A 298 2.70 14.82 7.71
C PHE A 298 1.40 15.55 7.34
N GLY A 299 0.53 15.82 8.33
CA GLY A 299 -0.69 16.59 8.10
C GLY A 299 -0.44 18.02 7.61
N ILE A 300 0.54 18.74 8.21
CA ILE A 300 0.93 20.08 7.79
C ILE A 300 1.44 20.07 6.34
N PHE A 301 2.34 19.15 6.01
CA PHE A 301 2.89 19.07 4.67
C PHE A 301 1.83 18.70 3.63
N LEU A 302 0.83 17.90 3.99
CA LEU A 302 -0.27 17.60 3.10
C LEU A 302 -1.17 18.82 2.87
N LEU A 303 -1.39 19.66 3.89
CA LEU A 303 -2.09 20.96 3.70
C LEU A 303 -1.33 21.90 2.76
N ILE A 304 0.00 21.91 2.84
CA ILE A 304 0.85 22.68 1.93
C ILE A 304 0.75 22.07 0.52
N TYR A 305 0.84 20.75 0.40
CA TYR A 305 0.74 20.03 -0.87
C TYR A 305 -0.56 20.35 -1.60
N ALA A 306 -1.68 20.38 -0.90
CA ALA A 306 -2.99 20.71 -1.44
C ALA A 306 -3.07 22.12 -2.06
N ARG A 307 -2.12 23.02 -1.77
CA ARG A 307 -2.08 24.39 -2.28
C ARG A 307 -1.02 24.62 -3.35
N LEU A 308 -0.24 23.62 -3.69
CA LEU A 308 0.80 23.74 -4.70
C LEU A 308 0.20 23.80 -6.10
N THR A 309 0.84 24.61 -6.94
CA THR A 309 0.57 24.75 -8.37
C THR A 309 1.81 24.44 -9.22
N SER A 310 2.95 24.19 -8.58
CA SER A 310 4.22 23.87 -9.24
C SER A 310 4.56 22.40 -9.03
N PHE A 311 4.78 21.67 -10.11
CA PHE A 311 5.17 20.26 -10.07
C PHE A 311 6.51 20.04 -9.37
N ILE A 312 7.51 20.91 -9.62
CA ILE A 312 8.83 20.79 -8.97
C ILE A 312 8.69 21.00 -7.46
N ALA A 313 7.91 21.99 -7.03
CA ALA A 313 7.66 22.22 -5.61
C ALA A 313 6.95 21.02 -4.96
N ALA A 314 6.01 20.39 -5.69
CA ALA A 314 5.34 19.18 -5.26
C ALA A 314 6.31 18.00 -5.07
N LEU A 315 7.23 17.76 -6.00
CA LEU A 315 8.26 16.72 -5.88
C LEU A 315 9.18 16.94 -4.66
N VAL A 316 9.64 18.18 -4.47
CA VAL A 316 10.47 18.53 -3.30
C VAL A 316 9.71 18.33 -2.00
N LEU A 317 8.45 18.75 -1.95
CA LEU A 317 7.62 18.56 -0.76
C LEU A 317 7.35 17.08 -0.49
N LEU A 318 7.03 16.27 -1.51
CA LEU A 318 6.79 14.84 -1.36
C LEU A 318 8.04 14.10 -0.89
N PHE A 319 9.23 14.48 -1.37
CA PHE A 319 10.48 13.97 -0.82
C PHE A 319 10.58 14.28 0.69
N VAL A 320 10.25 15.52 1.11
CA VAL A 320 10.25 15.91 2.53
C VAL A 320 9.18 15.16 3.32
N VAL A 321 8.00 14.93 2.75
CA VAL A 321 6.89 14.13 3.35
C VAL A 321 7.33 12.69 3.64
N GLY A 322 8.25 12.15 2.85
CA GLY A 322 8.81 10.82 3.09
C GLY A 322 9.47 10.66 4.46
N PHE A 323 10.06 11.72 5.02
CA PHE A 323 10.72 11.65 6.34
C PHE A 323 9.75 11.36 7.48
N PRO A 324 8.67 12.15 7.70
CA PRO A 324 7.70 11.85 8.75
C PRO A 324 6.99 10.52 8.52
N GLN A 325 6.73 10.13 7.28
CA GLN A 325 6.14 8.82 6.99
C GLN A 325 7.06 7.67 7.44
N ALA A 326 8.35 7.76 7.13
CA ALA A 326 9.33 6.77 7.57
C ALA A 326 9.42 6.72 9.11
N ALA A 327 9.42 7.88 9.77
CA ALA A 327 9.50 7.97 11.21
C ALA A 327 8.27 7.35 11.91
N VAL A 328 7.06 7.54 11.38
CA VAL A 328 5.84 6.84 11.84
C VAL A 328 6.02 5.32 11.73
N ASN A 329 6.47 4.83 10.58
CA ASN A 329 6.67 3.40 10.34
C ASN A 329 7.70 2.79 11.29
N VAL A 330 8.80 3.51 11.57
CA VAL A 330 9.87 3.06 12.48
C VAL A 330 9.40 3.07 13.93
N ALA A 331 8.56 4.04 14.35
CA ALA A 331 8.13 4.20 15.74
C ALA A 331 6.95 3.29 16.10
N ALA A 332 6.01 3.06 15.21
CA ALA A 332 4.73 2.42 15.52
C ALA A 332 4.87 1.02 16.10
N ALA A 333 5.65 0.14 15.47
CA ALA A 333 5.80 -1.24 15.91
C ALA A 333 6.50 -1.38 17.27
N PRO A 334 7.63 -0.71 17.57
CA PRO A 334 8.24 -0.75 18.89
C PRO A 334 7.35 -0.21 20.00
N ILE A 335 6.59 0.88 19.76
CA ILE A 335 5.64 1.41 20.74
C ILE A 335 4.54 0.39 21.03
N LEU A 336 3.99 -0.22 19.98
CA LEU A 336 2.95 -1.24 20.09
C LEU A 336 3.44 -2.47 20.88
N MET A 337 4.66 -2.94 20.57
CA MET A 337 5.31 -4.04 21.28
C MET A 337 5.55 -3.71 22.77
N GLY A 338 6.03 -2.51 23.07
CA GLY A 338 6.29 -2.07 24.44
C GLY A 338 5.03 -1.94 25.31
N ALA A 339 3.89 -1.63 24.69
CA ALA A 339 2.60 -1.46 25.38
C ALA A 339 1.76 -2.74 25.45
N THR A 340 2.20 -3.86 24.83
CA THR A 340 1.39 -5.08 24.69
C THR A 340 2.09 -6.25 25.36
N PRO A 341 1.45 -7.01 26.28
CA PRO A 341 1.97 -8.26 26.81
C PRO A 341 2.30 -9.26 25.72
N ARG A 342 3.34 -10.09 25.92
CA ARG A 342 3.82 -11.05 24.92
C ARG A 342 2.73 -11.99 24.40
N GLU A 343 1.81 -12.40 25.26
CA GLU A 343 0.72 -13.33 24.95
C GLU A 343 -0.35 -12.72 24.04
N LEU A 344 -0.45 -11.39 24.03
CA LEU A 344 -1.44 -10.63 23.24
C LEU A 344 -0.84 -9.97 21.99
N LEU A 345 0.48 -10.02 21.78
CA LEU A 345 1.14 -9.35 20.66
C LEU A 345 0.54 -9.76 19.33
N GLY A 346 0.40 -11.06 19.05
CA GLY A 346 -0.18 -11.55 17.80
C GLY A 346 -1.60 -11.05 17.59
N ARG A 347 -2.43 -11.02 18.66
CA ARG A 347 -3.83 -10.56 18.62
C ARG A 347 -3.95 -9.06 18.36
N VAL A 348 -3.05 -8.25 18.90
CA VAL A 348 -3.01 -6.79 18.66
C VAL A 348 -2.48 -6.50 17.25
N PHE A 349 -1.41 -7.16 16.81
CA PHE A 349 -0.90 -6.98 15.45
C PHE A 349 -1.89 -7.44 14.37
N SER A 350 -2.73 -8.44 14.66
CA SER A 350 -3.78 -8.88 13.73
C SER A 350 -4.88 -7.83 13.47
N LEU A 351 -5.00 -6.80 14.34
CA LEU A 351 -5.92 -5.68 14.14
C LEU A 351 -5.42 -4.65 13.14
N VAL A 352 -4.10 -4.53 12.95
CA VAL A 352 -3.49 -3.46 12.14
C VAL A 352 -3.96 -3.52 10.70
N GLN A 353 -3.92 -4.69 10.07
CA GLN A 353 -4.31 -4.84 8.65
C GLN A 353 -5.81 -4.60 8.40
N PRO A 354 -6.75 -5.20 9.16
CA PRO A 354 -8.18 -4.90 8.99
C PRO A 354 -8.53 -3.44 9.22
N ILE A 355 -7.92 -2.79 10.22
CA ILE A 355 -8.15 -1.38 10.51
C ILE A 355 -7.65 -0.51 9.35
N SER A 356 -6.43 -0.77 8.85
CA SER A 356 -5.84 -0.04 7.72
C SER A 356 -6.66 -0.24 6.43
N ALA A 357 -7.03 -1.48 6.12
CA ALA A 357 -7.78 -1.80 4.92
C ALA A 357 -9.18 -1.16 4.95
N THR A 358 -9.88 -1.24 6.09
CA THR A 358 -11.20 -0.62 6.26
C THR A 358 -11.11 0.90 6.08
N ALA A 359 -10.15 1.56 6.74
CA ALA A 359 -9.96 3.00 6.59
C ALA A 359 -9.60 3.40 5.16
N SER A 360 -8.74 2.63 4.50
CA SER A 360 -8.36 2.85 3.10
C SER A 360 -9.54 2.70 2.15
N ILE A 361 -10.38 1.66 2.30
CA ILE A 361 -11.59 1.46 1.49
C ILE A 361 -12.55 2.64 1.68
N LEU A 362 -12.84 3.03 2.93
CA LEU A 362 -13.73 4.16 3.22
C LEU A 362 -13.23 5.47 2.63
N SER A 363 -11.92 5.73 2.80
CA SER A 363 -11.28 6.93 2.27
C SER A 363 -11.29 6.96 0.74
N THR A 364 -10.86 5.88 0.10
CA THR A 364 -10.78 5.79 -1.36
C THR A 364 -12.16 5.89 -2.01
N ALA A 365 -13.16 5.17 -1.45
CA ALA A 365 -14.54 5.25 -1.92
C ALA A 365 -15.13 6.65 -1.72
N GLY A 366 -14.93 7.21 -0.53
CA GLY A 366 -15.40 8.55 -0.20
C GLY A 366 -14.74 9.63 -1.07
N ALA A 367 -13.44 9.57 -1.27
CA ALA A 367 -12.70 10.51 -2.10
C ALA A 367 -13.14 10.42 -3.57
N GLY A 368 -13.26 9.22 -4.14
CA GLY A 368 -13.74 9.01 -5.51
C GLY A 368 -15.18 9.50 -5.69
N PHE A 369 -16.07 9.20 -4.74
CA PHE A 369 -17.45 9.68 -4.76
C PHE A 369 -17.53 11.22 -4.66
N LEU A 370 -16.81 11.81 -3.71
CA LEU A 370 -16.79 13.28 -3.53
C LEU A 370 -16.24 13.97 -4.78
N ALA A 371 -15.17 13.45 -5.37
CA ALA A 371 -14.57 14.04 -6.57
C ALA A 371 -15.49 13.94 -7.79
N THR A 372 -16.30 12.87 -7.89
CA THR A 372 -17.14 12.61 -9.06
C THR A 372 -18.52 13.26 -8.96
N SER A 373 -19.08 13.36 -7.75
CA SER A 373 -20.50 13.76 -7.55
C SER A 373 -20.64 15.10 -6.85
N VAL A 374 -20.10 15.21 -5.62
CA VAL A 374 -20.37 16.37 -4.74
C VAL A 374 -19.53 17.57 -5.12
N LEU A 375 -18.26 17.35 -5.42
CA LEU A 375 -17.28 18.42 -5.67
C LEU A 375 -16.87 18.50 -7.15
N ALA A 376 -17.51 17.74 -8.03
CA ALA A 376 -17.13 17.62 -9.45
C ALA A 376 -17.00 18.98 -10.17
N ASN A 377 -17.84 19.95 -9.81
CA ASN A 377 -17.90 21.28 -10.40
C ASN A 377 -17.43 22.38 -9.43
N LEU A 378 -16.69 22.00 -8.38
CA LEU A 378 -16.20 22.99 -7.42
C LEU A 378 -15.04 23.78 -8.03
N HIS A 379 -15.33 24.99 -8.44
CA HIS A 379 -14.37 25.98 -8.89
C HIS A 379 -14.69 27.31 -8.22
N ALA A 380 -14.02 27.60 -7.12
CA ALA A 380 -14.14 28.86 -6.40
C ALA A 380 -12.76 29.51 -6.28
N GLN A 381 -12.75 30.83 -6.13
CA GLN A 381 -11.54 31.58 -5.85
C GLN A 381 -11.81 32.52 -4.68
N VAL A 382 -11.00 32.38 -3.64
CA VAL A 382 -11.07 33.24 -2.45
C VAL A 382 -9.74 33.97 -2.34
N GLY A 383 -9.70 35.23 -2.79
CA GLY A 383 -8.45 35.99 -2.91
C GLY A 383 -7.46 35.32 -3.87
N PRO A 384 -6.20 35.08 -3.46
CA PRO A 384 -5.19 34.40 -4.29
C PRO A 384 -5.33 32.88 -4.28
N VAL A 385 -6.23 32.30 -3.44
CA VAL A 385 -6.37 30.86 -3.26
C VAL A 385 -7.44 30.32 -4.20
N ARG A 386 -7.05 29.39 -5.06
CA ARG A 386 -7.99 28.57 -5.86
C ARG A 386 -8.53 27.46 -4.97
N ILE A 387 -9.84 27.22 -5.07
CA ILE A 387 -10.54 26.15 -4.35
C ILE A 387 -11.20 25.28 -5.40
N GLY A 388 -10.63 24.11 -5.61
CA GLY A 388 -11.13 23.12 -6.54
C GLY A 388 -11.44 21.78 -5.86
N THR A 389 -11.76 20.79 -6.64
CA THR A 389 -12.16 19.47 -6.17
C THR A 389 -11.05 18.76 -5.38
N TYR A 390 -9.87 18.63 -5.97
CA TYR A 390 -8.80 17.79 -5.41
C TYR A 390 -8.10 18.48 -4.23
N ASP A 391 -7.82 19.77 -4.33
CA ASP A 391 -7.22 20.56 -3.26
C ASP A 391 -8.13 20.64 -2.02
N THR A 392 -9.46 20.68 -2.19
CA THR A 392 -10.41 20.58 -1.08
C THR A 392 -10.35 19.22 -0.40
N ILE A 393 -10.38 18.13 -1.16
CA ILE A 393 -10.30 16.77 -0.61
C ILE A 393 -8.97 16.56 0.12
N PHE A 394 -7.85 17.02 -0.46
CA PHE A 394 -6.53 16.90 0.17
C PHE A 394 -6.38 17.80 1.40
N THR A 395 -7.07 18.95 1.43
CA THR A 395 -7.14 19.78 2.64
C THR A 395 -7.87 19.05 3.76
N VAL A 396 -9.01 18.43 3.48
CA VAL A 396 -9.74 17.61 4.47
C VAL A 396 -8.88 16.44 4.92
N ALA A 397 -8.20 15.74 4.01
CA ALA A 397 -7.28 14.67 4.33
C ALA A 397 -6.13 15.13 5.25
N GLY A 398 -5.53 16.29 4.97
CA GLY A 398 -4.49 16.88 5.81
C GLY A 398 -4.99 17.24 7.22
N LEU A 399 -6.20 17.81 7.32
CA LEU A 399 -6.84 18.11 8.60
C LEU A 399 -7.15 16.85 9.41
N LEU A 400 -7.59 15.78 8.76
CA LEU A 400 -7.81 14.48 9.41
C LEU A 400 -6.48 13.92 9.97
N ILE A 401 -5.41 13.94 9.18
CA ILE A 401 -4.09 13.48 9.64
C ILE A 401 -3.58 14.34 10.80
N LEU A 402 -3.76 15.66 10.75
CA LEU A 402 -3.44 16.55 11.86
C LEU A 402 -4.24 16.20 13.12
N ALA A 403 -5.56 15.96 12.99
CA ALA A 403 -6.39 15.53 14.11
C ALA A 403 -5.88 14.22 14.72
N GLY A 404 -5.47 13.25 13.87
CA GLY A 404 -4.81 12.02 14.31
C GLY A 404 -3.49 12.29 15.06
N GLY A 405 -2.68 13.24 14.61
CA GLY A 405 -1.46 13.67 15.27
C GLY A 405 -1.72 14.34 16.62
N VAL A 406 -2.71 15.23 16.72
CA VAL A 406 -3.13 15.87 17.98
C VAL A 406 -3.69 14.84 18.96
N TYR A 407 -4.49 13.90 18.47
CA TYR A 407 -5.00 12.80 19.28
C TYR A 407 -3.87 11.94 19.85
N ALA A 408 -2.87 11.60 19.02
CA ALA A 408 -1.70 10.86 19.46
C ALA A 408 -0.87 11.65 20.47
N TRP A 409 -0.65 12.95 20.23
CA TRP A 409 0.08 13.83 21.16
C TRP A 409 -0.56 13.85 22.53
N ASN A 410 -1.86 14.13 22.63
CA ASN A 410 -2.58 14.24 23.90
C ASN A 410 -2.55 12.93 24.70
N ASN A 411 -2.78 11.79 24.05
CA ASN A 411 -2.89 10.50 24.74
C ASN A 411 -1.53 9.89 25.09
N LEU A 412 -0.52 9.99 24.20
CA LEU A 412 0.81 9.44 24.48
C LEU A 412 1.55 10.27 25.55
N ASN A 413 1.43 11.60 25.52
CA ASN A 413 2.03 12.41 26.57
C ASN A 413 1.37 12.17 27.93
N SER A 414 0.06 11.97 28.02
CA SER A 414 -0.61 11.65 29.28
C SER A 414 -0.24 10.26 29.83
N ALA A 415 0.07 9.30 28.95
CA ALA A 415 0.46 7.94 29.35
C ALA A 415 1.91 7.82 29.85
N TYR A 416 2.82 8.67 29.35
CA TYR A 416 4.26 8.62 29.64
C TYR A 416 4.79 9.90 30.34
N GLY A 417 3.96 10.89 30.59
CA GLY A 417 4.30 12.17 31.20
C GLY A 417 4.07 12.20 32.71
N LYS A 418 3.88 11.02 33.35
CA LYS A 418 3.86 10.86 34.82
C LYS A 418 5.15 10.30 35.35
#